data_b9c6702ffe4949209944214710d78f3f
#
_entry.id   b9c6702ffe4949209944214710d78f3f
#
_cell.length_a   1.000
_cell.length_b   1.000
_cell.length_c   1.000
_cell.angle_alpha   90.00
_cell.angle_beta   90.00
_cell.angle_gamma   90.00
#
_symmetry.space_group_name_H-M   'P 1'
#
loop_
_entity.id
_entity.type
_entity.pdbx_description
1 polymer ?
#
loop_
_entity_poly.entity_id
_entity_poly.type
_entity_poly.pdbx_seq_one_letter_code
_entity_poly.pdbx_strand_id
1 'polypeptide(L)'
;MEIKTPNPVKISVSGEERFDFIQNLITNDLNKLVNILYSYILTPQGKILFEVQVERFSDHFEILCTNDQFNLFEFLDKYSRLSDVSLEKNSLDTSLFGDDYLLALLEKGRIDSNFLNHSTHIPSEIHDEYIDYQKGCYVGQEVVSRIKHRQLNKKNIKIFEISDHSLIDLSSNFKLLLELGKYKLIRLDISSDYDEILKKFKLKIINS
;
A
#
# COMPACT_ATOMS: atom_id res chain seq x y z
N MET A 1 9.17 -4.59 16.70
CA MET A 1 9.74 -4.94 15.36
C MET A 1 10.50 -3.71 14.92
N GLU A 2 11.81 -3.80 14.71
CA GLU A 2 12.58 -2.66 14.22
C GLU A 2 12.11 -2.32 12.81
N ILE A 3 11.81 -1.04 12.58
CA ILE A 3 11.52 -0.55 11.24
C ILE A 3 12.86 -0.60 10.48
N LYS A 4 12.92 -1.42 9.44
CA LYS A 4 14.11 -1.47 8.59
C LYS A 4 14.31 -0.09 7.98
N THR A 5 15.55 0.31 7.80
CA THR A 5 15.92 1.55 7.09
C THR A 5 15.14 1.61 5.78
N PRO A 6 14.37 2.67 5.51
CA PRO A 6 13.60 2.80 4.29
C PRO A 6 14.49 2.70 3.06
N ASN A 7 14.02 2.01 2.02
CA ASN A 7 14.69 1.88 0.73
C ASN A 7 13.76 2.41 -0.37
N PRO A 8 13.53 3.73 -0.45
CA PRO A 8 12.66 4.31 -1.46
C PRO A 8 13.31 4.23 -2.84
N VAL A 9 12.46 4.06 -3.86
CA VAL A 9 12.88 4.08 -5.26
C VAL A 9 11.91 4.92 -6.09
N LYS A 10 12.46 5.72 -7.00
CA LYS A 10 11.72 6.47 -8.00
C LYS A 10 12.18 6.04 -9.39
N ILE A 11 11.23 5.75 -10.27
CA ILE A 11 11.48 5.23 -11.61
C ILE A 11 10.71 6.07 -12.63
N SER A 12 11.43 6.64 -13.60
CA SER A 12 10.82 7.26 -14.77
C SER A 12 10.48 6.19 -15.81
N VAL A 13 9.29 6.29 -16.39
CA VAL A 13 8.77 5.43 -17.45
C VAL A 13 8.44 6.29 -18.64
N SER A 14 9.21 6.20 -19.71
CA SER A 14 9.04 6.93 -20.98
C SER A 14 8.78 5.97 -22.14
N GLY A 15 8.55 6.48 -23.35
CA GLY A 15 8.23 5.68 -24.54
C GLY A 15 6.78 5.83 -24.99
N GLU A 16 6.47 5.32 -26.18
CA GLU A 16 5.12 5.49 -26.76
C GLU A 16 4.04 4.71 -26.01
N GLU A 17 4.38 3.51 -25.54
CA GLU A 17 3.45 2.62 -24.82
C GLU A 17 3.44 2.83 -23.29
N ARG A 18 4.09 3.88 -22.75
CA ARG A 18 4.21 4.12 -21.30
C ARG A 18 2.88 4.16 -20.54
N PHE A 19 1.82 4.68 -21.19
CA PHE A 19 0.50 4.75 -20.56
C PHE A 19 -0.09 3.34 -20.38
N ASP A 20 -0.16 2.56 -21.45
CA ASP A 20 -0.75 1.23 -21.43
C ASP A 20 0.07 0.28 -20.58
N PHE A 21 1.40 0.41 -20.61
CA PHE A 21 2.32 -0.33 -19.76
C PHE A 21 1.99 -0.17 -18.28
N ILE A 22 1.90 1.09 -17.79
CA ILE A 22 1.58 1.35 -16.39
C ILE A 22 0.13 0.94 -16.08
N GLN A 23 -0.82 1.29 -16.95
CA GLN A 23 -2.24 0.99 -16.80
C GLN A 23 -2.49 -0.50 -16.58
N ASN A 24 -1.75 -1.37 -17.25
CA ASN A 24 -1.90 -2.83 -17.14
C ASN A 24 -1.26 -3.44 -15.88
N LEU A 25 -0.40 -2.69 -15.18
CA LEU A 25 0.30 -3.16 -13.98
C LEU A 25 -0.35 -2.72 -12.67
N ILE A 26 -0.94 -1.52 -12.65
CA ILE A 26 -1.48 -0.92 -11.44
C ILE A 26 -2.97 -1.21 -11.23
N THR A 27 -3.44 -1.15 -9.99
CA THR A 27 -4.86 -1.43 -9.64
C THR A 27 -5.79 -0.25 -9.87
N ASN A 28 -5.31 0.98 -9.86
CA ASN A 28 -6.10 2.18 -10.05
C ASN A 28 -6.09 2.62 -11.53
N ASP A 29 -7.05 3.47 -11.92
CA ASP A 29 -7.17 3.93 -13.31
C ASP A 29 -6.30 5.18 -13.55
N LEU A 30 -5.31 5.05 -14.43
CA LEU A 30 -4.39 6.12 -14.79
C LEU A 30 -5.10 7.32 -15.47
N ASN A 31 -6.29 7.12 -16.03
CA ASN A 31 -7.13 8.22 -16.54
C ASN A 31 -7.63 9.15 -15.45
N LYS A 32 -7.69 8.69 -14.18
CA LYS A 32 -8.09 9.48 -13.01
C LYS A 32 -6.94 10.27 -12.39
N LEU A 33 -5.73 10.16 -12.94
CA LEU A 33 -4.55 10.87 -12.44
C LEU A 33 -4.68 12.37 -12.69
N VAL A 34 -4.79 13.15 -11.61
CA VAL A 34 -4.76 14.63 -11.63
C VAL A 34 -3.37 15.14 -11.28
N ASN A 35 -2.89 14.85 -10.07
CA ASN A 35 -1.54 15.18 -9.58
C ASN A 35 -0.78 13.90 -9.25
N ILE A 36 -1.19 13.21 -8.19
CA ILE A 36 -0.63 11.94 -7.74
C ILE A 36 -1.73 10.90 -7.71
N LEU A 37 -1.47 9.73 -8.27
CA LEU A 37 -2.35 8.58 -8.20
C LEU A 37 -1.72 7.51 -7.29
N TYR A 38 -2.40 7.18 -6.20
CA TYR A 38 -2.02 6.04 -5.35
C TYR A 38 -2.61 4.75 -5.92
N SER A 39 -1.81 3.72 -5.96
CA SER A 39 -2.20 2.44 -6.53
C SER A 39 -1.37 1.29 -5.94
N TYR A 40 -1.78 0.07 -6.25
CA TYR A 40 -0.99 -1.13 -5.95
C TYR A 40 -0.53 -1.82 -7.23
N ILE A 41 0.60 -2.51 -7.13
CA ILE A 41 1.01 -3.56 -8.04
C ILE A 41 0.85 -4.86 -7.25
N LEU A 42 0.18 -5.85 -7.83
CA LEU A 42 -0.21 -7.08 -7.15
C LEU A 42 0.52 -8.31 -7.69
N THR A 43 0.55 -9.35 -6.85
CA THR A 43 0.83 -10.71 -7.31
C THR A 43 -0.39 -11.28 -8.06
N PRO A 44 -0.23 -12.35 -8.87
CA PRO A 44 -1.37 -13.05 -9.49
C PRO A 44 -2.41 -13.56 -8.48
N GLN A 45 -2.02 -13.75 -7.22
CA GLN A 45 -2.91 -14.16 -6.13
C GLN A 45 -3.62 -12.98 -5.45
N GLY A 46 -3.51 -11.76 -6.01
CA GLY A 46 -4.16 -10.55 -5.50
C GLY A 46 -3.57 -10.00 -4.21
N LYS A 47 -2.32 -10.35 -3.89
CA LYS A 47 -1.60 -9.80 -2.74
C LYS A 47 -0.80 -8.56 -3.16
N ILE A 48 -0.70 -7.59 -2.25
CA ILE A 48 0.10 -6.39 -2.48
C ILE A 48 1.57 -6.78 -2.64
N LEU A 49 2.17 -6.36 -3.74
CA LEU A 49 3.60 -6.46 -3.99
C LEU A 49 4.28 -5.10 -3.79
N PHE A 50 3.69 -4.04 -4.32
CA PHE A 50 4.13 -2.67 -4.10
C PHE A 50 2.92 -1.75 -3.92
N GLU A 51 3.01 -0.78 -3.04
CA GLU A 51 2.21 0.43 -3.06
C GLU A 51 3.00 1.49 -3.81
N VAL A 52 2.38 2.12 -4.80
CA VAL A 52 3.05 3.08 -5.66
C VAL A 52 2.27 4.39 -5.76
N GLN A 53 3.01 5.47 -5.90
CA GLN A 53 2.51 6.79 -6.26
C GLN A 53 2.95 7.06 -7.69
N VAL A 54 2.00 7.42 -8.55
CA VAL A 54 2.27 7.71 -9.96
C VAL A 54 2.00 9.18 -10.22
N GLU A 55 2.96 9.86 -10.83
CA GLU A 55 2.86 11.24 -11.31
C GLU A 55 3.03 11.28 -12.82
N ARG A 56 2.37 12.23 -13.49
CA ARG A 56 2.46 12.43 -14.95
C ARG A 56 3.23 13.69 -15.27
N PHE A 57 4.19 13.54 -16.16
CA PHE A 57 4.92 14.62 -16.81
C PHE A 57 4.59 14.67 -18.31
N SER A 58 5.16 15.62 -19.04
CA SER A 58 4.86 15.82 -20.48
C SER A 58 5.26 14.62 -21.34
N ASP A 59 6.39 14.01 -21.03
CA ASP A 59 7.04 12.97 -21.82
C ASP A 59 7.22 11.62 -21.10
N HIS A 60 6.97 11.57 -19.79
CA HIS A 60 7.12 10.36 -18.98
C HIS A 60 6.13 10.33 -17.80
N PHE A 61 6.10 9.21 -17.10
CA PHE A 61 5.53 9.07 -15.76
C PHE A 61 6.64 8.79 -14.75
N GLU A 62 6.47 9.24 -13.52
CA GLU A 62 7.28 8.82 -12.39
C GLU A 62 6.50 7.87 -11.50
N ILE A 63 7.13 6.78 -11.10
CA ILE A 63 6.60 5.79 -10.15
C ILE A 63 7.48 5.82 -8.91
N LEU A 64 6.90 6.20 -7.77
CA LEU A 64 7.56 6.19 -6.46
C LEU A 64 7.06 5.02 -5.62
N CYS A 65 7.98 4.23 -5.09
CA CYS A 65 7.77 3.28 -4.02
C CYS A 65 8.59 3.72 -2.80
N THR A 66 7.94 3.93 -1.67
CA THR A 66 8.53 4.54 -0.46
C THR A 66 9.45 3.60 0.31
N ASN A 67 9.29 2.28 0.13
CA ASN A 67 10.14 1.26 0.71
C ASN A 67 10.14 0.01 -0.17
N ASP A 68 11.10 -0.07 -1.09
CA ASP A 68 11.23 -1.11 -2.09
C ASP A 68 11.87 -2.39 -1.50
N GLN A 69 11.04 -3.33 -1.11
CA GLN A 69 11.46 -4.62 -0.54
C GLN A 69 11.68 -5.71 -1.60
N PHE A 70 11.15 -5.54 -2.82
CA PHE A 70 11.09 -6.58 -3.85
C PHE A 70 11.73 -6.18 -5.17
N ASN A 71 12.50 -5.09 -5.20
CA ASN A 71 13.15 -4.56 -6.38
C ASN A 71 12.17 -4.19 -7.50
N LEU A 72 11.44 -3.10 -7.29
CA LEU A 72 10.46 -2.57 -8.25
C LEU A 72 11.06 -2.37 -9.64
N PHE A 73 12.31 -1.92 -9.72
CA PHE A 73 12.96 -1.71 -11.02
C PHE A 73 13.09 -3.01 -11.81
N GLU A 74 13.61 -4.08 -11.19
CA GLU A 74 13.70 -5.39 -11.86
C GLU A 74 12.32 -5.96 -12.20
N PHE A 75 11.33 -5.72 -11.35
CA PHE A 75 9.96 -6.13 -11.63
C PHE A 75 9.45 -5.45 -12.90
N LEU A 76 9.55 -4.12 -13.01
CA LEU A 76 9.12 -3.37 -14.18
C LEU A 76 9.91 -3.73 -15.43
N ASP A 77 11.25 -3.93 -15.32
CA ASP A 77 12.12 -4.33 -16.44
C ASP A 77 11.68 -5.65 -17.09
N LYS A 78 11.23 -6.61 -16.29
CA LYS A 78 10.71 -7.87 -16.85
C LYS A 78 9.49 -7.67 -17.74
N TYR A 79 8.60 -6.76 -17.37
CA TYR A 79 7.37 -6.48 -18.13
C TYR A 79 7.63 -5.53 -19.31
N SER A 80 8.63 -4.65 -19.21
CA SER A 80 8.96 -3.67 -20.27
C SER A 80 9.49 -4.31 -21.56
N ARG A 81 10.03 -5.51 -21.49
CA ARG A 81 10.67 -6.21 -22.63
C ARG A 81 9.77 -6.44 -23.83
N LEU A 82 8.45 -6.37 -23.67
CA LEU A 82 7.46 -6.57 -24.71
C LEU A 82 6.72 -5.27 -25.08
N SER A 83 7.20 -4.14 -24.61
CA SER A 83 6.56 -2.83 -24.79
C SER A 83 7.58 -1.80 -25.22
N ASP A 84 7.17 -0.79 -25.99
CA ASP A 84 8.00 0.35 -26.35
C ASP A 84 8.05 1.34 -25.17
N VAL A 85 8.81 0.96 -24.14
CA VAL A 85 9.07 1.78 -22.95
C VAL A 85 10.53 1.73 -22.54
N SER A 86 10.99 2.83 -21.96
CA SER A 86 12.30 2.95 -21.32
C SER A 86 12.14 3.25 -19.84
N LEU A 87 12.95 2.59 -19.02
CA LEU A 87 12.93 2.73 -17.56
C LEU A 87 14.24 3.37 -17.09
N GLU A 88 14.14 4.38 -16.24
CA GLU A 88 15.30 5.02 -15.62
C GLU A 88 15.09 5.13 -14.10
N LYS A 89 16.10 4.71 -13.33
CA LYS A 89 16.07 4.84 -11.88
C LYS A 89 16.62 6.20 -11.47
N ASN A 90 15.80 7.02 -10.82
CA ASN A 90 16.15 8.36 -10.39
C ASN A 90 16.78 8.36 -8.99
N SER A 91 17.69 9.32 -8.76
CA SER A 91 18.19 9.58 -7.42
C SER A 91 17.08 10.14 -6.54
N LEU A 92 17.04 9.71 -5.27
CA LEU A 92 16.04 10.12 -4.30
C LEU A 92 16.69 10.36 -2.94
N ASP A 93 16.28 11.41 -2.25
CA ASP A 93 16.68 11.64 -0.86
C ASP A 93 15.96 10.65 0.05
N THR A 94 16.68 9.65 0.50
CA THR A 94 16.13 8.57 1.34
C THR A 94 15.77 9.04 2.75
N SER A 95 16.35 10.16 3.22
CA SER A 95 16.09 10.71 4.54
C SER A 95 14.64 11.17 4.73
N LEU A 96 13.93 11.45 3.63
CA LEU A 96 12.55 11.89 3.65
C LEU A 96 11.55 10.79 4.09
N PHE A 97 11.95 9.53 4.13
CA PHE A 97 11.07 8.38 4.34
C PHE A 97 11.34 7.62 5.64
N GLY A 98 11.91 8.29 6.66
CA GLY A 98 12.19 7.73 7.97
C GLY A 98 10.96 7.67 8.90
N ASP A 99 11.22 7.51 10.19
CA ASP A 99 10.19 7.41 11.23
C ASP A 99 9.25 8.62 11.26
N ASP A 100 9.77 9.83 11.02
CA ASP A 100 8.97 11.07 10.98
C ASP A 100 7.95 11.03 9.83
N TYR A 101 8.32 10.47 8.66
CA TYR A 101 7.41 10.25 7.55
C TYR A 101 6.27 9.32 7.96
N LEU A 102 6.59 8.18 8.56
CA LEU A 102 5.60 7.21 9.01
C LEU A 102 4.69 7.79 10.10
N LEU A 103 5.25 8.50 11.07
CA LEU A 103 4.48 9.19 12.11
C LEU A 103 3.48 10.16 11.49
N ALA A 104 3.93 11.00 10.55
CA ALA A 104 3.06 11.97 9.87
C ALA A 104 1.92 11.31 9.06
N LEU A 105 2.16 10.12 8.48
CA LEU A 105 1.09 9.34 7.84
C LEU A 105 0.09 8.80 8.85
N LEU A 106 0.57 8.17 9.93
CA LEU A 106 -0.28 7.60 10.98
C LEU A 106 -1.15 8.66 11.66
N GLU A 107 -0.62 9.85 11.91
CA GLU A 107 -1.36 11.00 12.44
C GLU A 107 -2.51 11.44 11.52
N LYS A 108 -2.34 11.31 10.20
CA LYS A 108 -3.35 11.59 9.19
C LYS A 108 -4.29 10.40 8.91
N GLY A 109 -4.17 9.31 9.66
CA GLY A 109 -4.96 8.12 9.46
C GLY A 109 -4.58 7.30 8.22
N ARG A 110 -3.38 7.47 7.67
CA ARG A 110 -2.91 6.77 6.48
C ARG A 110 -1.91 5.67 6.84
N ILE A 111 -1.97 4.59 6.08
CA ILE A 111 -1.06 3.44 6.19
C ILE A 111 -0.31 3.34 4.87
N ASP A 112 1.02 3.29 4.94
CA ASP A 112 1.84 2.93 3.78
C ASP A 112 2.16 1.44 3.85
N SER A 113 1.59 0.68 2.93
CA SER A 113 1.71 -0.78 2.94
C SER A 113 3.13 -1.26 2.66
N ASN A 114 3.99 -0.42 2.06
CA ASN A 114 5.39 -0.75 1.81
C ASN A 114 6.20 -0.99 3.09
N PHE A 115 5.71 -0.53 4.24
CA PHE A 115 6.33 -0.78 5.56
C PHE A 115 5.74 -2.00 6.29
N LEU A 116 4.77 -2.68 5.69
CA LEU A 116 4.19 -3.91 6.21
C LEU A 116 4.84 -5.14 5.55
N ASN A 117 4.47 -6.33 6.01
CA ASN A 117 4.87 -7.56 5.34
C ASN A 117 3.96 -7.80 4.13
N HIS A 118 4.38 -7.34 2.95
CA HIS A 118 3.58 -7.23 1.74
C HIS A 118 2.87 -8.50 1.30
N SER A 119 3.57 -9.61 1.21
CA SER A 119 3.03 -10.83 0.59
C SER A 119 1.85 -11.46 1.34
N THR A 120 1.40 -10.85 2.43
CA THR A 120 0.32 -11.39 3.28
C THR A 120 -0.98 -10.59 3.21
N HIS A 121 -0.94 -9.36 2.70
CA HIS A 121 -2.08 -8.44 2.69
C HIS A 121 -2.73 -8.33 1.32
N ILE A 122 -4.05 -8.12 1.32
CA ILE A 122 -4.81 -7.76 0.14
C ILE A 122 -5.19 -6.28 0.20
N PRO A 123 -5.38 -5.60 -0.94
CA PRO A 123 -5.67 -4.16 -0.97
C PRO A 123 -6.84 -3.72 -0.09
N SER A 124 -7.95 -4.46 -0.11
CA SER A 124 -9.15 -4.13 0.66
C SER A 124 -9.00 -4.24 2.19
N GLU A 125 -7.87 -4.74 2.69
CA GLU A 125 -7.56 -4.70 4.13
C GLU A 125 -6.99 -3.33 4.56
N ILE A 126 -6.47 -2.53 3.61
CA ILE A 126 -5.72 -1.28 3.86
C ILE A 126 -6.42 -0.10 3.20
N HIS A 127 -6.33 0.04 1.87
CA HIS A 127 -6.87 1.13 1.08
C HIS A 127 -7.63 0.59 -0.14
N ASP A 128 -8.94 0.36 0.02
CA ASP A 128 -9.80 -0.11 -1.07
C ASP A 128 -9.97 0.97 -2.17
N GLU A 129 -9.79 2.23 -1.81
CA GLU A 129 -9.83 3.39 -2.72
C GLU A 129 -8.66 3.46 -3.71
N TYR A 130 -7.60 2.67 -3.51
CA TYR A 130 -6.48 2.56 -4.47
C TYR A 130 -6.76 1.54 -5.59
N ILE A 131 -7.99 1.03 -5.65
CA ILE A 131 -8.44 0.08 -6.67
C ILE A 131 -9.57 0.70 -7.47
N ASP A 132 -9.44 0.68 -8.80
CA ASP A 132 -10.56 0.91 -9.68
C ASP A 132 -11.14 -0.42 -10.16
N TYR A 133 -12.32 -0.77 -9.67
CA TYR A 133 -13.01 -2.01 -10.02
C TYR A 133 -13.66 -1.97 -11.41
N GLN A 134 -13.68 -0.82 -12.07
CA GLN A 134 -14.29 -0.63 -13.40
C GLN A 134 -13.26 -0.52 -14.53
N LYS A 135 -11.96 -0.37 -14.17
CA LYS A 135 -10.90 -0.31 -15.19
C LYS A 135 -10.68 -1.65 -15.89
N GLY A 136 -9.89 -1.61 -16.98
CA GLY A 136 -9.45 -2.79 -17.71
C GLY A 136 -8.56 -3.74 -16.91
N CYS A 137 -8.10 -4.83 -17.55
CA CYS A 137 -7.35 -5.90 -16.89
C CYS A 137 -6.03 -5.44 -16.28
N TYR A 138 -5.69 -6.00 -15.13
CA TYR A 138 -4.38 -5.90 -14.48
C TYR A 138 -4.06 -7.21 -13.72
N VAL A 139 -2.80 -7.40 -13.35
CA VAL A 139 -2.36 -8.60 -12.64
C VAL A 139 -3.07 -8.71 -11.28
N GLY A 140 -3.69 -9.86 -11.00
CA GLY A 140 -4.39 -10.14 -9.74
C GLY A 140 -5.84 -9.64 -9.67
N GLN A 141 -6.34 -8.96 -10.70
CA GLN A 141 -7.69 -8.39 -10.75
C GLN A 141 -8.80 -9.40 -10.44
N GLU A 142 -8.73 -10.61 -11.01
CA GLU A 142 -9.79 -11.62 -10.81
C GLU A 142 -10.01 -11.94 -9.32
N VAL A 143 -8.92 -12.11 -8.57
CA VAL A 143 -8.98 -12.42 -7.14
C VAL A 143 -9.54 -11.23 -6.36
N VAL A 144 -9.05 -10.02 -6.61
CA VAL A 144 -9.48 -8.80 -5.95
C VAL A 144 -10.96 -8.52 -6.22
N SER A 145 -11.40 -8.59 -7.48
CA SER A 145 -12.80 -8.40 -7.86
C SER A 145 -13.71 -9.44 -7.22
N ARG A 146 -13.27 -10.71 -7.16
CA ARG A 146 -14.03 -11.79 -6.49
C ARG A 146 -14.20 -11.52 -5.00
N ILE A 147 -13.14 -11.05 -4.32
CA ILE A 147 -13.19 -10.70 -2.90
C ILE A 147 -14.20 -9.57 -2.68
N LYS A 148 -14.18 -8.52 -3.49
CA LYS A 148 -15.11 -7.40 -3.42
C LYS A 148 -16.55 -7.82 -3.65
N HIS A 149 -16.83 -8.47 -4.78
CA HIS A 149 -18.21 -8.83 -5.17
C HIS A 149 -18.85 -9.86 -4.24
N ARG A 150 -18.06 -10.77 -3.67
CA ARG A 150 -18.56 -11.79 -2.75
C ARG A 150 -18.46 -11.38 -1.27
N GLN A 151 -17.98 -10.17 -0.99
CA GLN A 151 -17.76 -9.67 0.38
C GLN A 151 -16.92 -10.64 1.22
N LEU A 152 -15.87 -11.20 0.63
CA LEU A 152 -15.02 -12.20 1.28
C LEU A 152 -13.92 -11.57 2.14
N ASN A 153 -13.79 -10.25 2.17
CA ASN A 153 -12.86 -9.60 3.07
C ASN A 153 -13.30 -9.83 4.51
N LYS A 154 -12.41 -10.44 5.30
CA LYS A 154 -12.68 -10.78 6.71
C LYS A 154 -11.79 -10.00 7.67
N LYS A 155 -10.86 -9.22 7.16
CA LYS A 155 -9.85 -8.53 7.98
C LYS A 155 -9.66 -7.10 7.53
N ASN A 156 -9.43 -6.22 8.51
CA ASN A 156 -9.02 -4.83 8.27
C ASN A 156 -7.76 -4.51 9.07
N ILE A 157 -7.00 -3.55 8.58
CA ILE A 157 -5.88 -2.98 9.32
C ILE A 157 -6.32 -1.60 9.81
N LYS A 158 -6.23 -1.38 11.11
CA LYS A 158 -6.61 -0.11 11.75
C LYS A 158 -5.44 0.48 12.52
N ILE A 159 -5.42 1.81 12.55
CA ILE A 159 -4.48 2.60 13.35
C ILE A 159 -5.13 2.90 14.69
N PHE A 160 -4.45 2.51 15.77
CA PHE A 160 -4.86 2.82 17.13
C PHE A 160 -3.88 3.78 17.77
N GLU A 161 -4.40 4.83 18.40
CA GLU A 161 -3.66 5.67 19.31
C GLU A 161 -3.80 5.11 20.73
N ILE A 162 -2.68 4.87 21.41
CA ILE A 162 -2.64 4.25 22.74
C ILE A 162 -2.15 5.29 23.73
N SER A 163 -2.99 5.59 24.72
CA SER A 163 -2.69 6.57 25.76
C SER A 163 -1.86 6.00 26.92
N ASP A 164 -1.81 4.68 27.05
CA ASP A 164 -1.12 3.97 28.13
C ASP A 164 -0.25 2.86 27.57
N HIS A 165 1.00 2.74 28.02
CA HIS A 165 1.98 1.74 27.59
C HIS A 165 1.69 0.32 28.12
N SER A 166 0.49 0.04 28.60
CA SER A 166 0.09 -1.31 28.97
C SER A 166 0.19 -2.21 27.75
N LEU A 167 0.96 -3.28 27.84
CA LEU A 167 1.04 -4.36 26.86
C LEU A 167 -0.37 -4.84 26.57
N ILE A 168 -0.82 -4.61 25.35
CA ILE A 168 -2.07 -5.19 24.86
C ILE A 168 -1.78 -6.68 24.70
N ASP A 169 -2.24 -7.49 25.64
CA ASP A 169 -2.31 -8.93 25.44
C ASP A 169 -3.39 -9.19 24.38
N LEU A 170 -2.93 -9.16 23.12
CA LEU A 170 -3.80 -9.28 21.97
C LEU A 170 -4.31 -10.73 21.93
N SER A 171 -5.63 -10.90 22.04
CA SER A 171 -6.28 -12.17 21.80
C SER A 171 -5.92 -12.72 20.40
N SER A 172 -6.16 -14.00 20.15
CA SER A 172 -5.85 -14.66 18.86
C SER A 172 -6.43 -13.99 17.62
N ASN A 173 -7.40 -13.10 17.79
CA ASN A 173 -8.10 -12.38 16.71
C ASN A 173 -7.42 -11.08 16.28
N PHE A 174 -6.33 -10.68 16.98
CA PHE A 174 -5.61 -9.42 16.73
C PHE A 174 -4.16 -9.72 16.41
N LYS A 175 -3.64 -9.07 15.39
CA LYS A 175 -2.22 -9.15 15.04
C LYS A 175 -1.62 -7.75 14.99
N LEU A 176 -0.71 -7.45 15.92
CA LEU A 176 0.11 -6.24 15.85
C LEU A 176 1.03 -6.35 14.62
N LEU A 177 0.99 -5.35 13.75
CA LEU A 177 1.80 -5.29 12.53
C LEU A 177 2.96 -4.31 12.67
N LEU A 178 2.70 -3.14 13.26
CA LEU A 178 3.66 -2.08 13.44
C LEU A 178 3.35 -1.33 14.73
N GLU A 179 4.40 -0.88 15.42
CA GLU A 179 4.31 0.02 16.56
C GLU A 179 5.30 1.18 16.34
N LEU A 180 4.80 2.41 16.43
CA LEU A 180 5.59 3.62 16.26
C LEU A 180 5.08 4.72 17.20
N GLY A 181 5.86 5.06 18.22
CA GLY A 181 5.45 5.98 19.28
C GLY A 181 4.15 5.52 19.95
N LYS A 182 3.14 6.41 19.97
CA LYS A 182 1.81 6.12 20.52
C LYS A 182 0.89 5.36 19.55
N TYR A 183 1.32 5.13 18.31
CA TYR A 183 0.49 4.49 17.28
C TYR A 183 0.81 3.00 17.16
N LYS A 184 -0.25 2.21 16.99
CA LYS A 184 -0.15 0.77 16.67
C LYS A 184 -1.03 0.43 15.49
N LEU A 185 -0.46 -0.27 14.52
CA LEU A 185 -1.21 -0.86 13.42
C LEU A 185 -1.60 -2.29 13.81
N ILE A 186 -2.88 -2.55 13.83
CA ILE A 186 -3.42 -3.83 14.24
C ILE A 186 -4.32 -4.37 13.13
N ARG A 187 -4.07 -5.62 12.72
CA ARG A 187 -4.93 -6.37 11.82
C ARG A 187 -5.99 -7.09 12.63
N LEU A 188 -7.25 -6.88 12.30
CA LEU A 188 -8.42 -7.33 13.04
C LEU A 188 -9.37 -8.12 12.12
N ASP A 189 -10.16 -9.02 12.71
CA ASP A 189 -11.33 -9.59 12.02
C ASP A 189 -12.46 -8.56 11.96
N ILE A 190 -13.13 -8.45 10.81
CA ILE A 190 -14.24 -7.49 10.59
C ILE A 190 -15.43 -7.77 11.51
N SER A 191 -15.62 -9.04 11.94
CA SER A 191 -16.65 -9.42 12.89
C SER A 191 -16.38 -9.01 14.34
N SER A 192 -15.21 -8.44 14.62
CA SER A 192 -14.84 -8.01 15.98
C SER A 192 -15.66 -6.80 16.38
N ASP A 193 -16.18 -6.81 17.62
CA ASP A 193 -16.82 -5.64 18.22
C ASP A 193 -15.74 -4.61 18.57
N TYR A 194 -15.59 -3.61 17.72
CA TYR A 194 -14.61 -2.55 17.90
C TYR A 194 -14.87 -1.73 19.17
N ASP A 195 -16.14 -1.53 19.55
CA ASP A 195 -16.50 -0.73 20.72
C ASP A 195 -16.06 -1.40 22.02
N GLU A 196 -16.16 -2.72 22.10
CA GLU A 196 -15.67 -3.49 23.23
C GLU A 196 -14.15 -3.39 23.34
N ILE A 197 -13.45 -3.52 22.20
CA ILE A 197 -12.00 -3.40 22.11
C ILE A 197 -11.53 -2.01 22.55
N LEU A 198 -12.14 -0.97 22.00
CA LEU A 198 -11.82 0.42 22.31
C LEU A 198 -11.96 0.71 23.80
N LYS A 199 -13.05 0.25 24.42
CA LYS A 199 -13.29 0.42 25.86
C LYS A 199 -12.32 -0.38 26.70
N LYS A 200 -12.09 -1.64 26.38
CA LYS A 200 -11.20 -2.54 27.14
C LYS A 200 -9.77 -2.05 27.18
N PHE A 201 -9.25 -1.52 26.08
CA PHE A 201 -7.86 -1.11 25.94
C PHE A 201 -7.65 0.41 25.94
N LYS A 202 -8.71 1.21 26.17
CA LYS A 202 -8.66 2.70 26.11
C LYS A 202 -8.01 3.21 24.83
N LEU A 203 -8.39 2.61 23.69
CA LEU A 203 -7.85 2.93 22.38
C LEU A 203 -8.71 3.95 21.65
N LYS A 204 -8.11 4.71 20.75
CA LYS A 204 -8.81 5.56 19.79
C LYS A 204 -8.44 5.11 18.38
N ILE A 205 -9.43 4.83 17.55
CA ILE A 205 -9.21 4.56 16.12
C ILE A 205 -8.96 5.90 15.42
N ILE A 206 -7.90 5.96 14.61
CA ILE A 206 -7.55 7.16 13.83
C ILE A 206 -8.13 7.08 12.43
N ASN A 207 -8.06 5.90 11.78
CA ASN A 207 -8.66 5.69 10.46
C ASN A 207 -9.95 4.86 10.59
N SER A 208 -11.02 5.39 10.12
CA SER A 208 -12.33 4.73 10.07
C SER A 208 -12.58 4.11 8.70
#